data_99479e805be9cd2b21a368bdecd5139a
#
_entry.id   99479e805be9cd2b21a368bdecd5139a
#
_cell.length_a   1.000
_cell.length_b   1.000
_cell.length_c   1.000
_cell.angle_alpha   90.00
_cell.angle_beta   90.00
_cell.angle_gamma   90.00
#
_symmetry.space_group_name_H-M   'P 1'
#
loop_
_entity.id
_entity.type
_entity.pdbx_description
1 polymer ?
#
loop_
_entity_poly.entity_id
_entity_poly.type
_entity_poly.pdbx_seq_one_letter_code
_entity_poly.pdbx_strand_id
1 'polypeptide(L)'
;MNVKKLRIILASSFAGVGLISSVLGFTGAVNNHTASRKYADWLGQVDDHTLLRNVSLPGSHDTMALYSIADLAGQCQTLPLNEQLNLGVRFLDIRLKEDKNSLKAVHGFIDQKASFAAIDHTVASFLKEHPKEFIIMSIKEEADPSGSNISFEQALINSLTSDLYLKEQKTLPTYISEIRGKVLLLSRYKDSTIGIPAYDGWQDSTSFTLPNDIYVQDTYKIENKEQKQDEVIKCFNETGRALKINFLSAYRTNGFPPSYAMSAAKDINPWINKEIDKYQDRGIVLYDFISESNMNAFFKEANK
;
A
#
# COMPACT_ATOMS: atom_id res chain seq x y z
N MET A 1 -10.42 22.42 14.35
CA MET A 1 -9.59 22.08 15.53
C MET A 1 -8.19 21.75 15.01
N ASN A 2 -7.16 22.43 15.51
CA ASN A 2 -5.84 22.47 14.87
C ASN A 2 -5.11 21.13 15.08
N VAL A 3 -4.57 20.52 14.02
CA VAL A 3 -3.88 19.20 14.00
C VAL A 3 -2.76 19.11 15.06
N LYS A 4 -2.13 20.25 15.42
CA LYS A 4 -1.15 20.33 16.51
C LYS A 4 -1.73 19.99 17.89
N LYS A 5 -3.03 20.25 18.14
CA LYS A 5 -3.67 19.93 19.43
C LYS A 5 -3.99 18.43 19.58
N LEU A 6 -4.26 17.73 18.47
CA LEU A 6 -4.52 16.29 18.50
C LEU A 6 -3.24 15.48 18.80
N ARG A 7 -2.07 15.96 18.30
CA ARG A 7 -0.77 15.34 18.62
C ARG A 7 -0.43 15.42 20.11
N ILE A 8 -0.82 16.52 20.78
CA ILE A 8 -0.53 16.74 22.22
C ILE A 8 -1.45 15.89 23.12
N ILE A 9 -2.70 15.62 22.69
CA ILE A 9 -3.65 14.83 23.46
C ILE A 9 -3.29 13.34 23.48
N LEU A 10 -2.71 12.81 22.38
CA LEU A 10 -2.22 11.43 22.34
C LEU A 10 -0.95 11.23 23.19
N ALA A 11 -0.10 12.26 23.31
CA ALA A 11 1.10 12.19 24.14
C ALA A 11 0.81 12.35 25.65
N SER A 12 -0.26 13.03 26.03
CA SER A 12 -0.58 13.30 27.45
C SER A 12 -1.36 12.20 28.15
N SER A 13 -2.01 11.29 27.43
CA SER A 13 -2.73 10.16 28.02
C SER A 13 -1.83 8.97 28.42
N PHE A 14 -0.53 9.00 28.08
CA PHE A 14 0.44 7.98 28.44
C PHE A 14 1.36 8.36 29.63
N ALA A 15 1.22 9.54 30.18
CA ALA A 15 2.10 10.05 31.26
C ALA A 15 1.69 9.65 32.67
N GLY A 16 0.78 8.69 32.86
CA GLY A 16 0.21 8.31 34.13
C GLY A 16 0.36 6.85 34.57
N VAL A 17 1.16 6.04 33.90
CA VAL A 17 1.40 4.63 34.32
C VAL A 17 2.86 4.49 34.70
N GLY A 18 3.08 4.22 36.00
CA GLY A 18 4.39 4.06 36.60
C GLY A 18 5.25 3.00 35.90
N LEU A 19 6.56 3.20 35.96
CA LEU A 19 7.63 2.33 35.49
C LEU A 19 7.37 0.85 35.83
N ILE A 20 6.69 0.14 34.94
CA ILE A 20 6.83 -1.29 34.83
C ILE A 20 7.63 -1.49 33.54
N SER A 21 8.89 -1.88 33.70
CA SER A 21 9.73 -2.36 32.60
C SER A 21 9.19 -3.71 32.12
N SER A 22 8.03 -3.71 31.50
CA SER A 22 7.54 -4.84 30.72
C SER A 22 8.01 -4.63 29.30
N VAL A 23 8.83 -5.53 28.81
CA VAL A 23 9.15 -5.71 27.39
C VAL A 23 7.81 -5.73 26.65
N LEU A 24 7.47 -4.61 25.97
CA LEU A 24 6.34 -4.58 25.05
C LEU A 24 6.64 -5.60 23.95
N GLY A 25 6.03 -6.78 24.07
CA GLY A 25 6.16 -7.83 23.09
C GLY A 25 5.57 -7.36 21.75
N PHE A 26 6.37 -7.35 20.70
CA PHE A 26 5.87 -7.25 19.34
C PHE A 26 5.25 -8.61 18.99
N THR A 27 3.94 -8.65 18.84
CA THR A 27 3.25 -9.83 18.35
C THR A 27 2.90 -9.58 16.89
N GLY A 28 3.64 -10.21 16.02
CA GLY A 28 3.32 -10.41 14.62
C GLY A 28 3.36 -11.89 14.38
N ALA A 29 2.21 -12.53 14.27
CA ALA A 29 2.14 -13.92 13.85
C ALA A 29 2.45 -13.96 12.34
N VAL A 30 3.70 -14.17 11.98
CA VAL A 30 4.04 -14.67 10.65
C VAL A 30 3.54 -16.11 10.61
N ASN A 31 2.35 -16.33 10.08
CA ASN A 31 1.87 -17.67 9.82
C ASN A 31 2.81 -18.31 8.78
N ASN A 32 3.41 -19.44 9.10
CA ASN A 32 4.23 -20.25 8.18
C ASN A 32 3.36 -20.95 7.09
N HIS A 33 2.42 -20.23 6.51
CA HIS A 33 1.70 -20.68 5.34
C HIS A 33 2.46 -20.20 4.11
N THR A 34 3.05 -21.12 3.36
CA THR A 34 3.50 -20.84 1.98
C THR A 34 2.25 -20.45 1.18
N ALA A 35 2.14 -19.18 0.83
CA ALA A 35 1.05 -18.72 -0.02
C ALA A 35 1.13 -19.42 -1.40
N SER A 36 -0.01 -19.74 -1.95
CA SER A 36 -0.12 -20.31 -3.28
C SER A 36 0.56 -19.41 -4.32
N ARG A 37 1.42 -19.96 -5.19
CA ARG A 37 2.01 -19.25 -6.34
C ARG A 37 1.03 -19.12 -7.52
N LYS A 38 -0.23 -19.36 -7.31
CA LYS A 38 -1.28 -19.45 -8.33
C LYS A 38 -1.33 -18.25 -9.26
N TYR A 39 -1.01 -17.08 -8.75
CA TYR A 39 -1.10 -15.81 -9.49
C TYR A 39 0.26 -15.10 -9.64
N ALA A 40 1.38 -15.81 -9.49
CA ALA A 40 2.70 -15.20 -9.58
C ALA A 40 3.03 -14.66 -10.98
N ASP A 41 2.48 -15.24 -12.04
CA ASP A 41 2.73 -14.91 -13.45
C ASP A 41 1.48 -14.45 -14.21
N TRP A 42 0.50 -13.85 -13.53
CA TRP A 42 -0.79 -13.57 -14.14
C TRP A 42 -0.74 -12.43 -15.18
N LEU A 43 0.10 -11.42 -15.00
CA LEU A 43 0.29 -10.36 -15.99
C LEU A 43 0.96 -10.89 -17.27
N GLY A 44 1.74 -11.97 -17.17
CA GLY A 44 2.34 -12.61 -18.33
C GLY A 44 1.34 -13.13 -19.36
N GLN A 45 0.05 -13.26 -18.99
CA GLN A 45 -1.05 -13.66 -19.87
C GLN A 45 -1.79 -12.46 -20.48
N VAL A 46 -1.52 -11.25 -20.03
CA VAL A 46 -2.13 -10.03 -20.57
C VAL A 46 -1.34 -9.56 -21.78
N ASP A 47 -2.04 -9.17 -22.86
CA ASP A 47 -1.43 -8.70 -24.10
C ASP A 47 -0.57 -7.43 -23.86
N ASP A 48 0.60 -7.38 -24.45
CA ASP A 48 1.58 -6.29 -24.28
C ASP A 48 1.07 -4.92 -24.73
N HIS A 49 0.11 -4.87 -25.67
CA HIS A 49 -0.52 -3.64 -26.15
C HIS A 49 -1.76 -3.26 -25.33
N THR A 50 -1.99 -3.94 -24.21
CA THR A 50 -3.05 -3.52 -23.27
C THR A 50 -2.68 -2.19 -22.64
N LEU A 51 -3.63 -1.24 -22.67
CA LEU A 51 -3.47 0.05 -22.01
C LEU A 51 -3.36 -0.16 -20.49
N LEU A 52 -2.41 0.50 -19.83
CA LEU A 52 -2.24 0.38 -18.37
C LEU A 52 -3.55 0.71 -17.63
N ARG A 53 -4.27 1.72 -18.07
CA ARG A 53 -5.56 2.11 -17.48
C ARG A 53 -6.66 1.04 -17.53
N ASN A 54 -6.52 0.06 -18.44
CA ASN A 54 -7.50 -1.03 -18.61
C ASN A 54 -7.12 -2.29 -17.81
N VAL A 55 -5.98 -2.26 -17.10
CA VAL A 55 -5.55 -3.39 -16.29
C VAL A 55 -5.97 -3.16 -14.85
N SER A 56 -6.82 -4.05 -14.34
CA SER A 56 -7.13 -4.07 -12.91
C SER A 56 -6.01 -4.74 -12.12
N LEU A 57 -5.48 -4.07 -11.10
CA LEU A 57 -4.35 -4.54 -10.29
C LEU A 57 -4.75 -4.74 -8.83
N PRO A 58 -4.48 -5.90 -8.22
CA PRO A 58 -4.57 -6.03 -6.77
C PRO A 58 -3.35 -5.37 -6.11
N GLY A 59 -3.59 -4.69 -5.01
CA GLY A 59 -2.59 -4.01 -4.20
C GLY A 59 -2.73 -4.30 -2.72
N SER A 60 -1.70 -4.02 -1.94
CA SER A 60 -1.73 -4.06 -0.48
C SER A 60 -1.53 -2.67 0.10
N HIS A 61 -2.45 -2.26 0.97
CA HIS A 61 -2.32 -1.04 1.76
C HIS A 61 -1.26 -1.27 2.84
N ASP A 62 -0.42 -0.26 3.05
CA ASP A 62 0.70 -0.33 4.01
C ASP A 62 1.39 -1.70 3.97
N THR A 63 1.92 -2.03 2.81
CA THR A 63 2.38 -3.37 2.40
C THR A 63 3.28 -4.05 3.43
N MET A 64 4.11 -3.28 4.13
CA MET A 64 5.08 -3.77 5.10
C MET A 64 4.58 -3.74 6.54
N ALA A 65 3.34 -3.31 6.81
CA ALA A 65 2.78 -3.20 8.15
C ALA A 65 2.38 -4.57 8.71
N LEU A 66 3.37 -5.38 9.05
CA LEU A 66 3.24 -6.75 9.57
C LEU A 66 3.17 -6.82 11.09
N TYR A 67 3.61 -5.75 11.79
CA TYR A 67 3.74 -5.75 13.24
C TYR A 67 2.80 -4.74 13.89
N SER A 68 2.20 -5.16 15.00
CA SER A 68 1.38 -4.31 15.87
C SER A 68 2.07 -4.03 17.20
N ILE A 69 1.60 -2.98 17.90
CA ILE A 69 1.90 -2.78 19.31
C ILE A 69 0.72 -3.31 20.13
N ALA A 70 1.00 -4.26 21.02
CA ALA A 70 0.02 -4.85 21.94
C ALA A 70 -1.27 -5.34 21.24
N ASP A 71 -1.15 -5.87 20.03
CA ASP A 71 -2.26 -6.36 19.18
C ASP A 71 -3.35 -5.31 18.88
N LEU A 72 -3.05 -4.02 19.06
CA LEU A 72 -4.04 -2.95 19.00
C LEU A 72 -3.93 -2.06 17.78
N ALA A 73 -2.72 -1.80 17.28
CA ALA A 73 -2.52 -0.84 16.19
C ALA A 73 -1.26 -1.15 15.38
N GLY A 74 -1.24 -0.73 14.13
CA GLY A 74 -0.07 -0.75 13.27
C GLY A 74 0.02 -1.91 12.29
N GLN A 75 -0.75 -2.98 12.47
CA GLN A 75 -0.77 -4.09 11.52
C GLN A 75 -1.86 -3.87 10.46
N CYS A 76 -1.46 -3.94 9.20
CA CYS A 76 -2.36 -3.90 8.03
C CYS A 76 -2.24 -5.15 7.18
N GLN A 77 -1.18 -5.96 7.34
CA GLN A 77 -0.94 -7.18 6.60
C GLN A 77 -0.51 -8.33 7.53
N THR A 78 -0.73 -9.57 7.09
CA THR A 78 -0.23 -10.77 7.78
C THR A 78 0.78 -11.56 6.96
N LEU A 79 0.79 -11.35 5.64
CA LEU A 79 1.67 -12.06 4.72
C LEU A 79 2.92 -11.23 4.45
N PRO A 80 4.13 -11.82 4.48
CA PRO A 80 5.35 -11.14 4.07
C PRO A 80 5.31 -10.78 2.58
N LEU A 81 6.15 -9.83 2.16
CA LEU A 81 6.12 -9.26 0.81
C LEU A 81 6.21 -10.30 -0.31
N ASN A 82 7.11 -11.28 -0.19
CA ASN A 82 7.26 -12.35 -1.18
C ASN A 82 5.97 -13.17 -1.35
N GLU A 83 5.22 -13.41 -0.29
CA GLU A 83 3.94 -14.12 -0.36
C GLU A 83 2.84 -13.25 -0.97
N GLN A 84 2.81 -11.95 -0.65
CA GLN A 84 1.89 -11.01 -1.29
C GLN A 84 2.11 -10.97 -2.81
N LEU A 85 3.37 -10.90 -3.28
CA LEU A 85 3.71 -10.93 -4.70
C LEU A 85 3.29 -12.25 -5.38
N ASN A 86 3.56 -13.39 -4.72
CA ASN A 86 3.14 -14.72 -5.20
C ASN A 86 1.62 -14.88 -5.28
N LEU A 87 0.88 -14.22 -4.40
CA LEU A 87 -0.58 -14.13 -4.46
C LEU A 87 -1.12 -13.24 -5.58
N GLY A 88 -0.26 -12.48 -6.28
CA GLY A 88 -0.66 -11.66 -7.42
C GLY A 88 -0.69 -10.16 -7.15
N VAL A 89 -0.30 -9.68 -5.98
CA VAL A 89 -0.19 -8.25 -5.68
C VAL A 89 0.80 -7.57 -6.61
N ARG A 90 0.40 -6.44 -7.22
CA ARG A 90 1.24 -5.67 -8.15
C ARG A 90 1.27 -4.17 -7.85
N PHE A 91 0.51 -3.72 -6.86
CA PHE A 91 0.67 -2.39 -6.30
C PHE A 91 1.09 -2.50 -4.83
N LEU A 92 2.20 -1.83 -4.49
CA LEU A 92 2.77 -1.81 -3.15
C LEU A 92 2.68 -0.42 -2.56
N ASP A 93 2.03 -0.25 -1.42
CA ASP A 93 2.01 0.99 -0.62
C ASP A 93 3.12 0.91 0.43
N ILE A 94 4.31 1.39 0.06
CA ILE A 94 5.51 1.34 0.89
C ILE A 94 5.66 2.64 1.67
N ARG A 95 5.66 2.53 3.00
CA ARG A 95 5.78 3.65 3.93
C ARG A 95 7.08 3.56 4.69
N LEU A 96 7.87 4.61 4.58
CA LEU A 96 9.25 4.62 5.03
C LEU A 96 9.53 5.80 5.96
N LYS A 97 10.51 5.60 6.81
CA LYS A 97 11.17 6.64 7.58
C LYS A 97 12.66 6.61 7.31
N GLU A 98 13.27 7.77 7.19
CA GLU A 98 14.71 7.88 7.16
C GLU A 98 15.29 7.77 8.59
N ASP A 99 16.25 6.86 8.76
CA ASP A 99 16.94 6.63 10.02
C ASP A 99 18.44 6.41 9.75
N LYS A 100 19.28 7.37 10.20
CA LYS A 100 20.73 7.33 10.05
C LYS A 100 21.19 7.08 8.60
N ASN A 101 20.66 7.87 7.68
CA ASN A 101 20.93 7.83 6.23
C ASN A 101 20.47 6.53 5.53
N SER A 102 19.61 5.75 6.15
CA SER A 102 18.99 4.56 5.56
C SER A 102 17.46 4.63 5.70
N LEU A 103 16.74 3.84 4.91
CA LEU A 103 15.28 3.81 4.94
C LEU A 103 14.78 2.52 5.59
N LYS A 104 13.82 2.65 6.49
CA LYS A 104 13.14 1.51 7.11
C LYS A 104 11.62 1.66 7.03
N ALA A 105 10.94 0.54 6.92
CA ALA A 105 9.49 0.49 6.90
C ALA A 105 8.91 0.83 8.28
N VAL A 106 7.91 1.72 8.30
CA VAL A 106 7.20 2.13 9.51
C VAL A 106 5.71 2.28 9.22
N HIS A 107 4.88 2.13 10.26
CA HIS A 107 3.49 2.57 10.26
C HIS A 107 3.33 3.62 11.37
N GLY A 108 3.27 4.89 10.98
CA GLY A 108 3.40 5.99 11.92
C GLY A 108 4.75 5.91 12.66
N PHE A 109 4.73 5.71 13.98
CA PHE A 109 5.93 5.52 14.80
C PHE A 109 6.35 4.06 15.01
N ILE A 110 5.58 3.10 14.51
CA ILE A 110 5.78 1.65 14.71
C ILE A 110 6.78 1.15 13.67
N ASP A 111 7.95 0.69 14.13
CA ASP A 111 8.97 0.05 13.30
C ASP A 111 8.46 -1.31 12.77
N GLN A 112 8.43 -1.48 11.46
CA GLN A 112 8.00 -2.69 10.78
C GLN A 112 9.15 -3.69 10.54
N LYS A 113 10.31 -3.45 11.14
CA LYS A 113 11.49 -4.34 11.18
C LYS A 113 12.01 -4.75 9.80
N ALA A 114 11.77 -3.94 8.80
CA ALA A 114 12.26 -4.15 7.44
C ALA A 114 12.99 -2.91 6.94
N SER A 115 14.17 -3.09 6.37
CA SER A 115 14.85 -2.04 5.62
C SER A 115 14.32 -1.95 4.20
N PHE A 116 14.42 -0.77 3.56
CA PHE A 116 14.07 -0.65 2.16
C PHE A 116 14.95 -1.52 1.26
N ALA A 117 16.23 -1.72 1.61
CA ALA A 117 17.12 -2.63 0.89
C ALA A 117 16.60 -4.09 0.88
N ALA A 118 15.97 -4.55 1.95
CA ALA A 118 15.35 -5.88 1.99
C ALA A 118 14.07 -5.94 1.11
N ILE A 119 13.30 -4.87 1.08
CA ILE A 119 12.14 -4.72 0.19
C ILE A 119 12.59 -4.74 -1.27
N ASP A 120 13.59 -3.91 -1.62
CA ASP A 120 14.19 -3.83 -2.95
C ASP A 120 14.71 -5.21 -3.42
N HIS A 121 15.46 -5.91 -2.58
CA HIS A 121 15.96 -7.24 -2.88
C HIS A 121 14.83 -8.25 -3.18
N THR A 122 13.75 -8.21 -2.40
CA THR A 122 12.58 -9.10 -2.59
C THR A 122 11.88 -8.82 -3.92
N VAL A 123 11.65 -7.54 -4.23
CA VAL A 123 11.03 -7.10 -5.48
C VAL A 123 11.91 -7.44 -6.68
N ALA A 124 13.22 -7.18 -6.59
CA ALA A 124 14.17 -7.50 -7.65
C ALA A 124 14.26 -9.00 -7.93
N SER A 125 14.29 -9.83 -6.87
CA SER A 125 14.28 -11.29 -7.01
C SER A 125 12.99 -11.77 -7.68
N PHE A 126 11.84 -11.24 -7.26
CA PHE A 126 10.55 -11.58 -7.86
C PHE A 126 10.51 -11.23 -9.36
N LEU A 127 10.86 -10.00 -9.74
CA LEU A 127 10.84 -9.58 -11.15
C LEU A 127 11.87 -10.31 -12.03
N LYS A 128 12.98 -10.74 -11.45
CA LYS A 128 13.96 -11.60 -12.15
C LYS A 128 13.39 -12.98 -12.45
N GLU A 129 12.63 -13.57 -11.52
CA GLU A 129 11.93 -14.86 -11.71
C GLU A 129 10.72 -14.73 -12.65
N HIS A 130 10.07 -13.55 -12.65
CA HIS A 130 8.82 -13.26 -13.35
C HIS A 130 8.97 -12.05 -14.29
N PRO A 131 9.77 -12.11 -15.37
CA PRO A 131 10.16 -10.94 -16.18
C PRO A 131 9.02 -10.31 -17.00
N LYS A 132 7.88 -10.98 -17.11
CA LYS A 132 6.68 -10.44 -17.75
C LYS A 132 5.77 -9.68 -16.76
N GLU A 133 6.06 -9.75 -15.47
CA GLU A 133 5.35 -8.99 -14.46
C GLU A 133 5.89 -7.56 -14.36
N PHE A 134 5.16 -6.69 -13.70
CA PHE A 134 5.63 -5.36 -13.29
C PHE A 134 5.04 -5.01 -11.92
N ILE A 135 5.63 -4.02 -11.28
CA ILE A 135 5.15 -3.52 -9.99
C ILE A 135 4.96 -2.02 -10.06
N ILE A 136 3.86 -1.50 -9.56
CA ILE A 136 3.70 -0.09 -9.23
C ILE A 136 3.99 0.04 -7.74
N MET A 137 4.96 0.87 -7.38
CA MET A 137 5.36 1.07 -5.99
C MET A 137 5.13 2.52 -5.58
N SER A 138 4.16 2.72 -4.71
CA SER A 138 3.94 4.00 -4.03
C SER A 138 4.90 4.08 -2.85
N ILE A 139 5.77 5.11 -2.83
CA ILE A 139 6.72 5.34 -1.74
C ILE A 139 6.32 6.61 -1.00
N LYS A 140 5.99 6.46 0.28
CA LYS A 140 5.60 7.55 1.17
C LYS A 140 6.65 7.78 2.26
N GLU A 141 7.06 9.02 2.45
CA GLU A 141 7.72 9.45 3.69
C GLU A 141 6.65 9.54 4.78
N GLU A 142 6.71 8.60 5.73
CA GLU A 142 5.65 8.40 6.73
C GLU A 142 5.91 9.17 8.03
N ALA A 143 7.18 9.38 8.37
CA ALA A 143 7.59 10.01 9.62
C ALA A 143 8.86 10.82 9.45
N ASP A 144 9.05 11.80 10.33
CA ASP A 144 10.22 12.68 10.33
C ASP A 144 11.54 11.89 10.43
N PRO A 145 12.62 12.34 9.78
CA PRO A 145 13.92 11.69 9.78
C PRO A 145 14.53 11.63 11.20
N SER A 146 15.42 10.66 11.43
CA SER A 146 16.09 10.46 12.71
C SER A 146 17.59 10.25 12.51
N GLY A 147 18.39 11.24 12.96
CA GLY A 147 19.86 11.15 12.92
C GLY A 147 20.46 11.10 11.51
N SER A 148 19.77 11.67 10.52
CA SER A 148 20.17 11.69 9.13
C SER A 148 20.72 13.05 8.72
N ASN A 149 21.64 13.07 7.76
CA ASN A 149 22.25 14.27 7.18
C ASN A 149 22.11 14.33 5.65
N ILE A 150 21.33 13.46 5.05
CA ILE A 150 20.91 13.46 3.64
C ILE A 150 19.39 13.59 3.55
N SER A 151 18.85 13.86 2.38
CA SER A 151 17.40 13.89 2.17
C SER A 151 16.81 12.48 2.04
N PHE A 152 15.49 12.36 2.28
CA PHE A 152 14.74 11.12 2.06
C PHE A 152 15.00 10.55 0.66
N GLU A 153 14.91 11.38 -0.38
CA GLU A 153 15.16 10.96 -1.76
C GLU A 153 16.61 10.49 -1.97
N GLN A 154 17.59 11.17 -1.37
CA GLN A 154 18.99 10.71 -1.48
C GLN A 154 19.19 9.35 -0.81
N ALA A 155 18.57 9.12 0.34
CA ALA A 155 18.59 7.81 0.99
C ALA A 155 17.88 6.75 0.14
N LEU A 156 16.78 7.11 -0.54
CA LEU A 156 16.07 6.24 -1.46
C LEU A 156 16.95 5.87 -2.66
N ILE A 157 17.52 6.86 -3.36
CA ILE A 157 18.39 6.64 -4.52
C ILE A 157 19.59 5.75 -4.15
N ASN A 158 20.22 5.98 -3.00
CA ASN A 158 21.34 5.17 -2.52
C ASN A 158 20.93 3.72 -2.21
N SER A 159 19.66 3.47 -1.97
CA SER A 159 19.11 2.14 -1.63
C SER A 159 18.57 1.37 -2.83
N LEU A 160 18.35 2.05 -3.97
CA LEU A 160 17.93 1.41 -5.21
C LEU A 160 19.10 0.67 -5.84
N THR A 161 19.10 -0.65 -5.75
CA THR A 161 20.23 -1.50 -6.18
C THR A 161 20.14 -1.93 -7.63
N SER A 162 19.07 -1.61 -8.34
CA SER A 162 18.83 -2.15 -9.67
C SER A 162 18.31 -1.11 -10.67
N ASP A 163 18.55 -1.39 -11.95
CA ASP A 163 17.97 -0.65 -13.09
C ASP A 163 16.49 -1.02 -13.34
N LEU A 164 15.87 -1.70 -12.39
CA LEU A 164 14.45 -2.07 -12.47
C LEU A 164 13.52 -0.88 -12.28
N TYR A 165 13.98 0.13 -11.54
CA TYR A 165 13.17 1.30 -11.21
C TYR A 165 13.18 2.33 -12.33
N LEU A 166 11.96 2.71 -12.78
CA LEU A 166 11.77 3.74 -13.80
C LEU A 166 11.88 5.14 -13.18
N LYS A 167 13.10 5.53 -12.80
CA LYS A 167 13.38 6.80 -12.09
C LYS A 167 13.01 8.04 -12.89
N GLU A 168 13.27 8.01 -14.18
CA GLU A 168 13.00 9.15 -15.09
C GLU A 168 11.56 9.23 -15.58
N GLN A 169 10.72 8.24 -15.26
CA GLN A 169 9.33 8.20 -15.68
C GLN A 169 8.49 9.18 -14.84
N LYS A 170 8.03 10.28 -15.46
CA LYS A 170 7.25 11.34 -14.80
C LYS A 170 5.75 11.26 -15.08
N THR A 171 5.36 10.45 -16.04
CA THR A 171 3.97 10.26 -16.46
C THR A 171 3.62 8.78 -16.50
N LEU A 172 2.34 8.46 -16.47
CA LEU A 172 1.90 7.08 -16.63
C LEU A 172 2.26 6.54 -18.02
N PRO A 173 2.79 5.32 -18.14
CA PRO A 173 2.98 4.66 -19.43
C PRO A 173 1.63 4.39 -20.10
N THR A 174 1.63 4.33 -21.42
CA THR A 174 0.41 4.03 -22.19
C THR A 174 0.12 2.55 -22.18
N TYR A 175 1.12 1.72 -22.48
CA TYR A 175 0.98 0.27 -22.58
C TYR A 175 1.77 -0.45 -21.49
N ILE A 176 1.29 -1.62 -21.10
CA ILE A 176 1.97 -2.43 -20.07
C ILE A 176 3.33 -2.96 -20.55
N SER A 177 3.54 -3.10 -21.86
CA SER A 177 4.84 -3.47 -22.43
C SER A 177 5.98 -2.51 -22.07
N GLU A 178 5.66 -1.24 -21.80
CA GLU A 178 6.64 -0.22 -21.43
C GLU A 178 7.26 -0.45 -20.05
N ILE A 179 6.57 -1.24 -19.20
CA ILE A 179 6.96 -1.44 -17.79
C ILE A 179 7.17 -2.91 -17.42
N ARG A 180 7.12 -3.86 -18.36
CA ARG A 180 7.42 -5.27 -18.11
C ARG A 180 8.80 -5.44 -17.47
N GLY A 181 8.89 -6.25 -16.41
CA GLY A 181 10.10 -6.48 -15.64
C GLY A 181 10.61 -5.28 -14.87
N LYS A 182 9.79 -4.22 -14.69
CA LYS A 182 10.17 -2.95 -14.08
C LYS A 182 9.29 -2.58 -12.87
N VAL A 183 9.79 -1.62 -12.12
CA VAL A 183 9.06 -0.95 -11.04
C VAL A 183 8.75 0.47 -11.47
N LEU A 184 7.46 0.80 -11.57
CA LEU A 184 6.97 2.15 -11.77
C LEU A 184 6.82 2.82 -10.40
N LEU A 185 7.56 3.92 -10.17
CA LEU A 185 7.52 4.64 -8.90
C LEU A 185 6.40 5.68 -8.89
N LEU A 186 5.63 5.70 -7.82
CA LEU A 186 4.70 6.77 -7.46
C LEU A 186 5.22 7.44 -6.18
N SER A 187 5.80 8.63 -6.32
CA SER A 187 6.58 9.30 -5.27
C SER A 187 5.69 10.17 -4.39
N ARG A 188 5.37 9.68 -3.18
CA ARG A 188 4.53 10.36 -2.18
C ARG A 188 5.38 11.00 -1.07
N TYR A 189 6.44 11.71 -1.44
CA TYR A 189 7.30 12.48 -0.55
C TYR A 189 7.62 13.83 -1.19
N LYS A 190 7.93 14.81 -0.36
CA LYS A 190 8.14 16.19 -0.78
C LYS A 190 9.37 16.32 -1.69
N ASP A 191 9.29 17.24 -2.65
CA ASP A 191 10.39 17.60 -3.55
C ASP A 191 10.97 16.40 -4.36
N SER A 192 10.11 15.44 -4.73
CA SER A 192 10.53 14.25 -5.48
C SER A 192 11.03 14.59 -6.87
N THR A 193 12.23 14.09 -7.21
CA THR A 193 12.83 14.23 -8.53
C THR A 193 12.86 12.92 -9.33
N ILE A 194 12.50 11.79 -8.72
CA ILE A 194 12.39 10.49 -9.39
C ILE A 194 10.95 9.95 -9.35
N GLY A 195 10.59 9.16 -10.36
CA GLY A 195 9.25 8.58 -10.47
C GLY A 195 8.15 9.61 -10.77
N ILE A 196 6.91 9.18 -10.73
CA ILE A 196 5.71 10.02 -10.94
C ILE A 196 5.42 10.77 -9.64
N PRO A 197 5.42 12.12 -9.64
CA PRO A 197 5.15 12.88 -8.42
C PRO A 197 3.70 12.71 -7.98
N ALA A 198 3.50 12.41 -6.68
CA ALA A 198 2.19 12.16 -6.09
C ALA A 198 2.04 12.75 -4.67
N TYR A 199 3.00 13.56 -4.21
CA TYR A 199 2.93 14.20 -2.90
C TYR A 199 1.98 15.39 -2.90
N ASP A 200 2.21 16.32 -3.84
CA ASP A 200 1.39 17.51 -3.96
C ASP A 200 -0.01 17.15 -4.46
N GLY A 201 -1.02 17.54 -3.68
CA GLY A 201 -2.42 17.22 -3.98
C GLY A 201 -2.92 15.92 -3.32
N TRP A 202 -2.09 15.14 -2.63
CA TRP A 202 -2.61 14.00 -1.84
C TRP A 202 -3.38 14.52 -0.62
N GLN A 203 -4.68 14.24 -0.59
CA GLN A 203 -5.58 14.75 0.45
C GLN A 203 -5.80 13.72 1.56
N ASP A 204 -6.17 14.20 2.75
CA ASP A 204 -6.40 13.36 3.92
C ASP A 204 -7.83 12.84 3.98
N SER A 205 -7.99 11.54 3.97
CA SER A 205 -9.27 10.82 4.16
C SER A 205 -10.41 11.30 3.28
N THR A 206 -10.19 11.36 1.96
CA THR A 206 -11.19 11.74 0.96
C THR A 206 -10.84 11.15 -0.40
N SER A 207 -11.69 11.39 -1.40
CA SER A 207 -11.40 11.10 -2.80
C SER A 207 -10.95 12.37 -3.52
N PHE A 208 -9.94 12.26 -4.39
CA PHE A 208 -9.32 13.38 -5.12
C PHE A 208 -8.68 12.92 -6.42
N THR A 209 -8.25 13.88 -7.24
CA THR A 209 -7.48 13.61 -8.46
C THR A 209 -6.10 14.25 -8.35
N LEU A 210 -5.07 13.47 -8.54
CA LEU A 210 -3.68 13.91 -8.63
C LEU A 210 -3.36 14.41 -10.05
N PRO A 211 -2.22 15.12 -10.25
CA PRO A 211 -1.64 15.32 -11.58
C PRO A 211 -1.52 13.99 -12.35
N ASN A 212 -1.45 14.05 -13.68
CA ASN A 212 -1.50 12.87 -14.57
C ASN A 212 -2.85 12.10 -14.55
N ASP A 213 -3.92 12.75 -14.13
CA ASP A 213 -5.29 12.19 -14.10
C ASP A 213 -5.39 10.86 -13.32
N ILE A 214 -4.69 10.79 -12.19
CA ILE A 214 -4.77 9.67 -11.25
C ILE A 214 -5.89 9.98 -10.25
N TYR A 215 -7.00 9.24 -10.32
CA TYR A 215 -8.07 9.33 -9.34
C TYR A 215 -7.77 8.43 -8.15
N VAL A 216 -7.84 8.97 -6.93
CA VAL A 216 -7.56 8.27 -5.68
C VAL A 216 -8.79 8.33 -4.78
N GLN A 217 -9.28 7.18 -4.35
CA GLN A 217 -10.20 7.04 -3.23
C GLN A 217 -9.38 6.58 -2.01
N ASP A 218 -9.20 7.46 -1.03
CA ASP A 218 -8.48 7.20 0.23
C ASP A 218 -9.29 7.66 1.45
N THR A 219 -10.62 7.47 1.41
CA THR A 219 -11.49 7.72 2.56
C THR A 219 -11.32 6.60 3.59
N TYR A 220 -10.45 6.82 4.56
CA TYR A 220 -10.11 5.81 5.56
C TYR A 220 -10.68 6.09 6.95
N LYS A 221 -11.08 7.34 7.25
CA LYS A 221 -11.81 7.73 8.47
C LYS A 221 -13.31 7.60 8.19
N ILE A 222 -13.93 6.55 8.70
CA ILE A 222 -15.34 6.24 8.41
C ILE A 222 -16.18 6.23 9.68
N GLU A 223 -17.47 6.50 9.55
CA GLU A 223 -18.45 6.34 10.62
C GLU A 223 -19.00 4.90 10.68
N ASN A 224 -19.21 4.31 9.52
CA ASN A 224 -19.72 2.95 9.36
C ASN A 224 -19.16 2.30 8.09
N LYS A 225 -19.38 0.99 7.91
CA LYS A 225 -18.89 0.25 6.76
C LYS A 225 -19.58 0.64 5.46
N GLU A 226 -20.85 1.03 5.53
CA GLU A 226 -21.65 1.43 4.38
C GLU A 226 -21.02 2.66 3.70
N GLN A 227 -20.57 3.64 4.48
CA GLN A 227 -19.84 4.79 3.96
C GLN A 227 -18.62 4.37 3.14
N LYS A 228 -17.81 3.42 3.66
CA LYS A 228 -16.64 2.92 2.92
C LYS A 228 -17.05 2.19 1.65
N GLN A 229 -18.07 1.36 1.71
CA GLN A 229 -18.60 0.64 0.56
C GLN A 229 -19.06 1.61 -0.55
N ASP A 230 -19.77 2.68 -0.19
CA ASP A 230 -20.23 3.70 -1.13
C ASP A 230 -19.04 4.42 -1.81
N GLU A 231 -17.98 4.78 -1.05
CA GLU A 231 -16.81 5.43 -1.61
C GLU A 231 -16.04 4.49 -2.55
N VAL A 232 -15.93 3.20 -2.22
CA VAL A 232 -15.31 2.18 -3.08
C VAL A 232 -16.10 2.02 -4.38
N ILE A 233 -17.43 1.95 -4.31
CA ILE A 233 -18.32 1.84 -5.47
C ILE A 233 -18.23 3.10 -6.35
N LYS A 234 -18.18 4.29 -5.77
CA LYS A 234 -17.99 5.55 -6.52
C LYS A 234 -16.69 5.49 -7.32
N CYS A 235 -15.60 5.01 -6.72
CA CYS A 235 -14.33 4.88 -7.43
C CYS A 235 -14.39 3.86 -8.59
N PHE A 236 -15.09 2.73 -8.43
CA PHE A 236 -15.29 1.78 -9.53
C PHE A 236 -16.08 2.40 -10.69
N ASN A 237 -17.05 3.25 -10.40
CA ASN A 237 -17.90 3.94 -11.40
C ASN A 237 -17.21 5.18 -12.01
N GLU A 238 -16.07 5.62 -11.49
CA GLU A 238 -15.29 6.70 -12.10
C GLU A 238 -14.73 6.22 -13.44
N THR A 239 -14.96 6.99 -14.50
CA THR A 239 -14.60 6.62 -15.87
C THR A 239 -13.67 7.64 -16.52
N GLY A 240 -12.94 7.22 -17.55
CA GLY A 240 -12.09 8.10 -18.36
C GLY A 240 -10.79 8.51 -17.69
N ARG A 241 -10.44 7.96 -16.53
CA ARG A 241 -9.20 8.27 -15.81
C ARG A 241 -7.99 7.54 -16.40
N ALA A 242 -6.83 8.17 -16.29
CA ALA A 242 -5.58 7.52 -16.67
C ALA A 242 -5.19 6.39 -15.71
N LEU A 243 -5.54 6.53 -14.42
CA LEU A 243 -5.40 5.48 -13.40
C LEU A 243 -6.41 5.72 -12.27
N LYS A 244 -6.90 4.64 -11.67
CA LYS A 244 -7.72 4.67 -10.45
C LYS A 244 -7.03 3.91 -9.33
N ILE A 245 -6.96 4.50 -8.13
CA ILE A 245 -6.40 3.89 -6.92
C ILE A 245 -7.49 3.87 -5.87
N ASN A 246 -7.93 2.68 -5.47
CA ASN A 246 -9.08 2.45 -4.61
C ASN A 246 -8.65 1.73 -3.33
N PHE A 247 -8.49 2.47 -2.24
CA PHE A 247 -8.13 1.91 -0.95
C PHE A 247 -9.35 1.30 -0.26
N LEU A 248 -9.28 0.04 0.11
CA LEU A 248 -10.28 -0.64 0.94
C LEU A 248 -10.04 -0.42 2.44
N SER A 249 -8.84 0.02 2.79
CA SER A 249 -8.41 0.29 4.16
C SER A 249 -9.28 1.35 4.84
N ALA A 250 -9.63 1.12 6.10
CA ALA A 250 -10.39 2.05 6.90
C ALA A 250 -10.27 1.77 8.41
N TYR A 251 -10.62 2.78 9.21
CA TYR A 251 -10.94 2.61 10.62
C TYR A 251 -12.17 3.46 10.99
N ARG A 252 -12.94 3.01 11.98
CA ARG A 252 -14.10 3.75 12.45
C ARG A 252 -13.69 4.86 13.41
N THR A 253 -14.26 6.04 13.21
CA THR A 253 -14.04 7.19 14.08
C THR A 253 -15.01 7.23 15.26
N ASN A 254 -16.11 6.49 15.17
CA ASN A 254 -17.17 6.42 16.15
C ASN A 254 -16.98 5.22 17.08
N GLY A 255 -17.24 5.44 18.35
CA GLY A 255 -17.19 4.39 19.37
C GLY A 255 -15.87 4.36 20.17
N PHE A 256 -15.91 3.65 21.28
CA PHE A 256 -14.76 3.39 22.14
C PHE A 256 -14.70 1.90 22.46
N PRO A 257 -13.57 1.23 22.28
CA PRO A 257 -12.32 1.72 21.67
C PRO A 257 -12.47 2.00 20.16
N PRO A 258 -11.63 2.87 19.60
CA PRO A 258 -11.62 3.11 18.15
C PRO A 258 -11.34 1.79 17.41
N SER A 259 -11.99 1.59 16.26
CA SER A 259 -11.72 0.39 15.48
C SER A 259 -10.38 0.52 14.76
N TYR A 260 -9.71 -0.59 14.56
CA TYR A 260 -8.42 -0.69 13.86
C TYR A 260 -8.62 -1.28 12.46
N ALA A 261 -7.59 -1.21 11.61
CA ALA A 261 -7.60 -1.76 10.26
C ALA A 261 -8.17 -3.17 10.16
N MET A 262 -7.77 -4.07 11.07
CA MET A 262 -8.30 -5.44 11.12
C MET A 262 -9.81 -5.50 11.35
N SER A 263 -10.37 -4.61 12.18
CA SER A 263 -11.81 -4.56 12.44
C SER A 263 -12.60 -4.15 11.19
N ALA A 264 -12.10 -3.14 10.47
CA ALA A 264 -12.72 -2.72 9.22
C ALA A 264 -12.56 -3.78 8.12
N ALA A 265 -11.38 -4.38 7.98
CA ALA A 265 -11.12 -5.42 6.98
C ALA A 265 -12.02 -6.66 7.15
N LYS A 266 -12.39 -7.03 8.37
CA LYS A 266 -13.35 -8.13 8.64
C LYS A 266 -14.72 -7.90 8.02
N ASP A 267 -15.14 -6.64 7.87
CA ASP A 267 -16.39 -6.27 7.22
C ASP A 267 -16.21 -6.05 5.71
N ILE A 268 -15.15 -5.33 5.32
CA ILE A 268 -14.94 -4.87 3.94
C ILE A 268 -14.45 -6.01 3.03
N ASN A 269 -13.50 -6.86 3.48
CA ASN A 269 -12.95 -7.91 2.63
C ASN A 269 -14.01 -8.96 2.20
N PRO A 270 -14.89 -9.49 3.08
CA PRO A 270 -15.94 -10.40 2.65
C PRO A 270 -17.00 -9.74 1.74
N TRP A 271 -17.23 -8.44 1.95
CA TRP A 271 -18.14 -7.68 1.10
C TRP A 271 -17.56 -7.51 -0.31
N ILE A 272 -16.33 -6.98 -0.43
CA ILE A 272 -15.72 -6.74 -1.74
C ILE A 272 -15.53 -8.05 -2.53
N ASN A 273 -15.26 -9.18 -1.88
CA ASN A 273 -15.16 -10.48 -2.54
C ASN A 273 -16.46 -10.92 -3.25
N LYS A 274 -17.61 -10.38 -2.85
CA LYS A 274 -18.91 -10.62 -3.50
C LYS A 274 -19.27 -9.56 -4.55
N GLU A 275 -18.70 -8.37 -4.42
CA GLU A 275 -19.05 -7.23 -5.26
C GLU A 275 -18.11 -7.06 -6.46
N ILE A 276 -16.83 -7.43 -6.31
CA ILE A 276 -15.76 -7.04 -7.23
C ILE A 276 -15.94 -7.57 -8.65
N ASP A 277 -16.59 -8.72 -8.84
CA ASP A 277 -16.86 -9.31 -10.14
C ASP A 277 -17.94 -8.58 -10.95
N LYS A 278 -18.66 -7.64 -10.32
CA LYS A 278 -19.62 -6.78 -11.00
C LYS A 278 -18.96 -5.65 -11.82
N TYR A 279 -17.67 -5.40 -11.59
CA TYR A 279 -16.94 -4.28 -12.19
C TYR A 279 -15.82 -4.80 -13.08
N GLN A 280 -15.78 -4.36 -14.33
CA GLN A 280 -14.71 -4.72 -15.28
C GLN A 280 -13.48 -3.81 -15.11
N ASP A 281 -13.70 -2.50 -15.08
CA ASP A 281 -12.65 -1.51 -14.83
C ASP A 281 -12.55 -1.21 -13.33
N ARG A 282 -11.73 -1.98 -12.62
CA ARG A 282 -11.55 -1.87 -11.17
C ARG A 282 -10.46 -0.90 -10.77
N GLY A 283 -9.55 -0.59 -11.71
CA GLY A 283 -8.31 0.13 -11.38
C GLY A 283 -7.43 -0.67 -10.42
N ILE A 284 -6.72 0.01 -9.54
CA ILE A 284 -5.90 -0.59 -8.49
C ILE A 284 -6.75 -0.71 -7.22
N VAL A 285 -6.86 -1.91 -6.66
CA VAL A 285 -7.66 -2.17 -5.44
C VAL A 285 -6.72 -2.60 -4.32
N LEU A 286 -6.58 -1.77 -3.29
CA LEU A 286 -5.67 -2.01 -2.16
C LEU A 286 -6.41 -2.59 -0.96
N TYR A 287 -5.95 -3.76 -0.53
CA TYR A 287 -6.51 -4.51 0.58
C TYR A 287 -5.69 -4.32 1.86
N ASP A 288 -6.39 -4.26 3.00
CA ASP A 288 -5.83 -4.66 4.28
C ASP A 288 -5.97 -6.18 4.43
N PHE A 289 -4.98 -6.82 5.09
CA PHE A 289 -4.99 -8.26 5.37
C PHE A 289 -5.30 -9.11 4.15
N ILE A 290 -4.55 -8.83 3.08
CA ILE A 290 -4.72 -9.54 1.80
C ILE A 290 -4.60 -11.05 1.99
N SER A 291 -5.45 -11.81 1.30
CA SER A 291 -5.57 -13.25 1.46
C SER A 291 -5.82 -13.95 0.13
N GLU A 292 -5.63 -15.27 0.11
CA GLU A 292 -5.95 -16.09 -1.05
C GLU A 292 -7.45 -15.97 -1.43
N SER A 293 -8.34 -15.82 -0.46
CA SER A 293 -9.77 -15.59 -0.71
C SER A 293 -10.04 -14.30 -1.47
N ASN A 294 -9.32 -13.21 -1.13
CA ASN A 294 -9.43 -11.95 -1.86
C ASN A 294 -8.94 -12.09 -3.29
N MET A 295 -7.82 -12.78 -3.50
CA MET A 295 -7.25 -12.97 -4.84
C MET A 295 -8.09 -13.91 -5.68
N ASN A 296 -8.63 -14.98 -5.11
CA ASN A 296 -9.57 -15.86 -5.82
C ASN A 296 -10.83 -15.10 -6.29
N ALA A 297 -11.34 -14.15 -5.48
CA ALA A 297 -12.45 -13.30 -5.87
C ALA A 297 -12.04 -12.28 -6.94
N PHE A 298 -10.85 -11.66 -6.79
CA PHE A 298 -10.32 -10.68 -7.73
C PHE A 298 -10.10 -11.26 -9.13
N PHE A 299 -9.57 -12.48 -9.22
CA PHE A 299 -9.25 -13.15 -10.49
C PHE A 299 -10.35 -14.08 -11.01
N LYS A 300 -11.53 -14.09 -10.40
CA LYS A 300 -12.62 -15.03 -10.73
C LYS A 300 -13.07 -14.96 -12.20
N GLU A 301 -13.05 -13.78 -12.81
CA GLU A 301 -13.44 -13.59 -14.21
C GLU A 301 -12.29 -13.81 -15.21
N ALA A 302 -11.03 -13.76 -14.77
CA ALA A 302 -9.89 -14.05 -15.63
C ALA A 302 -9.84 -15.52 -16.09
N ASN A 303 -10.69 -16.38 -15.53
CA ASN A 303 -10.80 -17.81 -15.84
C ASN A 303 -12.07 -18.16 -16.64
N LYS A 304 -12.80 -17.18 -17.20
CA LYS A 304 -13.90 -17.35 -18.14
C LYS A 304 -13.50 -16.88 -19.53
#